data_644545279ff8c5245b5fee02502c4075
#
_entry.id   644545279ff8c5245b5fee02502c4075
#
_cell.length_a   1.000
_cell.length_b   1.000
_cell.length_c   1.000
_cell.angle_alpha   90.00
_cell.angle_beta   90.00
_cell.angle_gamma   90.00
#
_symmetry.space_group_name_H-M   'P 1'
#
loop_
_entity.id
_entity.type
_entity.pdbx_description
1 polymer ?
#
loop_
_entity_poly.entity_id
_entity_poly.type
_entity_poly.pdbx_seq_one_letter_code
_entity_poly.pdbx_strand_id
1 'polypeptide(L)'
;LYDSASAYLHDSASAVLHGSARAYLYDSASATEGTTGRALRQSRPVVLIGPLGSRNAMLSVYQCEDGGQLIRAGCFIGTRDEFAAAVAKNHPTGQYADEYRAALAMIDALKEAA
;
A
#
# COMPACT_ATOMS: atom_id res chain seq x y z
N LEU A 1 4.04 -13.71 -3.59
CA LEU A 1 5.02 -12.78 -4.15
C LEU A 1 5.61 -11.90 -3.08
N TYR A 2 6.89 -11.67 -3.14
CA TYR A 2 7.66 -10.93 -2.13
C TYR A 2 8.40 -9.76 -2.75
N ASP A 3 8.63 -8.73 -1.92
CA ASP A 3 9.43 -7.55 -2.25
C ASP A 3 8.93 -6.85 -3.51
N SER A 4 9.78 -6.65 -4.51
CA SER A 4 9.44 -5.93 -5.73
C SER A 4 8.92 -6.83 -6.86
N ALA A 5 8.59 -8.09 -6.57
CA ALA A 5 8.02 -8.98 -7.58
C ALA A 5 6.66 -8.48 -8.08
N SER A 6 6.32 -8.79 -9.30
CA SER A 6 5.03 -8.47 -9.88
C SER A 6 4.46 -9.66 -10.64
N ALA A 7 3.14 -9.69 -10.78
CA ALA A 7 2.45 -10.76 -11.48
C ALA A 7 1.27 -10.22 -12.29
N TYR A 8 0.98 -10.90 -13.39
CA TYR A 8 -0.21 -10.67 -14.20
C TYR A 8 -1.11 -11.89 -14.02
N LEU A 9 -2.28 -11.69 -13.45
CA LEU A 9 -3.21 -12.76 -13.11
C LEU A 9 -4.46 -12.69 -13.99
N HIS A 10 -4.84 -13.85 -14.53
CA HIS A 10 -5.99 -13.97 -15.42
C HIS A 10 -6.96 -15.03 -14.89
N ASP A 11 -8.21 -14.96 -15.37
CA ASP A 11 -9.29 -15.89 -15.03
C ASP A 11 -9.52 -15.97 -13.52
N SER A 12 -9.42 -17.14 -12.92
CA SER A 12 -9.64 -17.34 -11.49
C SER A 12 -8.33 -17.47 -10.69
N ALA A 13 -7.20 -17.10 -11.29
CA ALA A 13 -5.91 -17.15 -10.59
C ALA A 13 -5.91 -16.22 -9.35
N SER A 14 -5.11 -16.55 -8.36
CA SER A 14 -4.98 -15.76 -7.15
C SER A 14 -3.52 -15.63 -6.74
N ALA A 15 -3.22 -14.58 -5.96
CA ALA A 15 -1.89 -14.34 -5.45
C ALA A 15 -1.96 -13.75 -4.05
N VAL A 16 -0.93 -14.00 -3.25
CA VAL A 16 -0.70 -13.38 -1.95
C VAL A 16 0.50 -12.45 -2.09
N LEU A 17 0.32 -11.19 -1.72
CA LEU A 17 1.31 -10.15 -1.92
C LEU A 17 1.97 -9.75 -0.58
N HIS A 18 3.30 -9.67 -0.58
CA HIS A 18 4.10 -9.27 0.57
C HIS A 18 5.00 -8.10 0.18
N GLY A 19 5.21 -7.17 1.13
CA GLY A 19 6.10 -6.04 0.92
C GLY A 19 5.64 -5.13 -0.21
N SER A 20 6.50 -4.88 -1.18
CA SER A 20 6.19 -4.04 -2.33
C SER A 20 5.83 -4.84 -3.59
N ALA A 21 5.48 -6.12 -3.44
CA ALA A 21 5.02 -6.93 -4.55
C ALA A 21 3.73 -6.37 -5.15
N ARG A 22 3.57 -6.53 -6.46
CA ARG A 22 2.43 -5.99 -7.21
C ARG A 22 1.76 -7.08 -8.02
N ALA A 23 0.47 -6.87 -8.29
CA ALA A 23 -0.27 -7.75 -9.17
C ALA A 23 -1.15 -6.95 -10.13
N TYR A 24 -1.31 -7.48 -11.33
CA TYR A 24 -2.23 -6.97 -12.33
C TYR A 24 -3.32 -8.02 -12.50
N LEU A 25 -4.55 -7.67 -12.13
CA LEU A 25 -5.65 -8.62 -12.03
C LEU A 25 -6.62 -8.44 -13.19
N TYR A 26 -6.90 -9.54 -13.85
CA TYR A 26 -7.80 -9.60 -15.02
C TYR A 26 -8.89 -10.64 -14.76
N ASP A 27 -10.06 -10.42 -15.33
CA ASP A 27 -11.22 -11.31 -15.21
C ASP A 27 -11.60 -11.49 -13.72
N SER A 28 -11.63 -12.71 -13.21
CA SER A 28 -11.96 -13.01 -11.82
C SER A 28 -10.73 -13.27 -10.95
N ALA A 29 -9.54 -12.89 -11.41
CA ALA A 29 -8.32 -13.05 -10.63
C ALA A 29 -8.37 -12.19 -9.35
N SER A 30 -7.70 -12.65 -8.30
CA SER A 30 -7.72 -12.01 -7.01
C SER A 30 -6.34 -11.98 -6.35
N ALA A 31 -6.18 -11.10 -5.35
CA ALA A 31 -4.96 -11.01 -4.57
C ALA A 31 -5.30 -10.68 -3.12
N THR A 32 -4.43 -11.09 -2.19
CA THR A 32 -4.55 -10.77 -0.78
C THR A 32 -3.24 -10.15 -0.28
N GLU A 33 -3.34 -9.30 0.76
CA GLU A 33 -2.17 -8.78 1.44
C GLU A 33 -1.65 -9.86 2.40
N GLY A 34 -0.36 -10.18 2.33
CA GLY A 34 0.21 -11.37 2.97
C GLY A 34 0.28 -11.33 4.50
N THR A 35 0.36 -10.15 5.11
CA THR A 35 0.45 -10.02 6.57
C THR A 35 -0.91 -10.12 7.25
N THR A 36 -1.92 -9.44 6.69
CA THR A 36 -3.26 -9.35 7.28
C THR A 36 -4.24 -10.34 6.67
N GLY A 37 -3.95 -10.87 5.49
CA GLY A 37 -4.86 -11.73 4.75
C GLY A 37 -6.05 -10.99 4.11
N ARG A 38 -6.06 -9.67 4.13
CA ARG A 38 -7.17 -8.89 3.56
C ARG A 38 -7.19 -9.00 2.05
N ALA A 39 -8.38 -9.19 1.49
CA ALA A 39 -8.60 -9.23 0.05
C ALA A 39 -8.38 -7.85 -0.57
N LEU A 40 -7.64 -7.81 -1.69
CA LEU A 40 -7.34 -6.58 -2.40
C LEU A 40 -8.31 -6.39 -3.57
N ARG A 41 -8.56 -5.12 -3.92
CA ARG A 41 -9.42 -4.82 -5.06
C ARG A 41 -8.71 -5.18 -6.36
N GLN A 42 -9.49 -5.38 -7.43
CA GLN A 42 -8.95 -5.82 -8.71
C GLN A 42 -8.23 -4.68 -9.44
N SER A 43 -8.74 -3.45 -9.34
CA SER A 43 -8.13 -2.30 -10.00
C SER A 43 -7.07 -1.68 -9.09
N ARG A 44 -5.83 -1.65 -9.57
CA ARG A 44 -4.68 -1.11 -8.83
C ARG A 44 -4.62 -1.60 -7.38
N PRO A 45 -4.42 -2.91 -7.16
CA PRO A 45 -4.44 -3.45 -5.80
C PRO A 45 -3.30 -2.95 -4.91
N VAL A 46 -2.15 -2.61 -5.49
CA VAL A 46 -0.99 -2.08 -4.77
C VAL A 46 -0.44 -0.88 -5.52
N VAL A 47 -0.23 0.22 -4.80
CA VAL A 47 0.44 1.41 -5.34
C VAL A 47 1.69 1.67 -4.51
N LEU A 48 2.80 1.92 -5.17
CA LEU A 48 4.07 2.23 -4.52
C LEU A 48 4.32 3.74 -4.59
N ILE A 49 4.69 4.32 -3.45
CA ILE A 49 5.01 5.74 -3.34
C ILE A 49 6.41 5.89 -2.76
N GLY A 50 7.24 6.66 -3.42
CA GLY A 50 8.59 6.95 -2.94
C GLY A 50 9.68 6.71 -3.98
N PRO A 51 10.95 6.55 -3.52
CA PRO A 51 11.39 6.50 -2.12
C PRO A 51 11.26 7.83 -1.40
N LEU A 52 10.95 7.78 -0.11
CA LEU A 52 10.78 8.99 0.69
C LEU A 52 11.05 8.71 2.18
N GLY A 53 11.07 9.79 2.98
CA GLY A 53 11.20 9.70 4.42
C GLY A 53 12.62 9.47 4.89
N SER A 54 12.77 9.32 6.20
CA SER A 54 14.09 9.19 6.85
C SER A 54 14.84 7.92 6.42
N ARG A 55 14.13 6.89 5.99
CA ARG A 55 14.73 5.63 5.54
C ARG A 55 14.92 5.57 4.02
N ASN A 56 14.50 6.60 3.29
CA ASN A 56 14.55 6.62 1.83
C ASN A 56 13.94 5.33 1.25
N ALA A 57 12.77 4.97 1.72
CA ALA A 57 12.12 3.70 1.41
C ALA A 57 10.77 3.89 0.72
N MET A 58 10.34 2.87 0.00
CA MET A 58 9.03 2.87 -0.65
C MET A 58 7.92 2.61 0.36
N LEU A 59 6.81 3.32 0.20
CA LEU A 59 5.56 2.98 0.85
C LEU A 59 4.75 2.10 -0.08
N SER A 60 4.15 1.03 0.48
CA SER A 60 3.21 0.20 -0.26
C SER A 60 1.80 0.52 0.23
N VAL A 61 0.93 0.91 -0.68
CA VAL A 61 -0.48 1.17 -0.38
C VAL A 61 -1.29 0.01 -0.95
N TYR A 62 -1.84 -0.82 -0.06
CA TYR A 62 -2.70 -1.94 -0.45
C TYR A 62 -4.13 -1.46 -0.48
N GLN A 63 -4.77 -1.59 -1.62
CA GLN A 63 -6.15 -1.15 -1.83
C GLN A 63 -7.07 -2.35 -1.64
N CYS A 64 -7.84 -2.34 -0.56
CA CYS A 64 -8.67 -3.47 -0.18
C CYS A 64 -10.00 -3.49 -0.92
N GLU A 65 -10.54 -4.69 -1.10
CA GLU A 65 -11.81 -4.92 -1.80
C GLU A 65 -12.98 -4.21 -1.13
N ASP A 66 -12.95 -4.08 0.21
CA ASP A 66 -13.98 -3.41 0.99
C ASP A 66 -13.90 -1.88 0.96
N GLY A 67 -12.96 -1.32 0.21
CA GLY A 67 -12.73 0.12 0.13
C GLY A 67 -11.71 0.66 1.13
N GLY A 68 -11.22 -0.17 2.05
CA GLY A 68 -10.17 0.21 2.98
C GLY A 68 -8.79 0.21 2.34
N GLN A 69 -7.82 0.73 3.08
CA GLN A 69 -6.42 0.77 2.64
C GLN A 69 -5.52 0.32 3.78
N LEU A 70 -4.44 -0.39 3.41
CA LEU A 70 -3.36 -0.72 4.33
C LEU A 70 -2.09 -0.09 3.81
N ILE A 71 -1.30 0.51 4.71
CA ILE A 71 -0.03 1.12 4.36
C ILE A 71 1.09 0.34 5.02
N ARG A 72 2.08 -0.06 4.20
CA ARG A 72 3.31 -0.67 4.70
C ARG A 72 4.46 0.32 4.51
N ALA A 73 5.20 0.55 5.59
CA ALA A 73 6.39 1.39 5.59
C ALA A 73 7.46 0.70 6.45
N GLY A 74 8.41 0.04 5.82
CA GLY A 74 9.38 -0.78 6.54
C GLY A 74 8.69 -1.90 7.30
N CYS A 75 8.85 -1.92 8.63
CA CYS A 75 8.21 -2.91 9.49
C CYS A 75 6.78 -2.53 9.88
N PHE A 76 6.35 -1.31 9.57
CA PHE A 76 5.01 -0.85 9.90
C PHE A 76 4.01 -1.39 8.88
N ILE A 77 2.85 -1.83 9.37
CA ILE A 77 1.68 -2.06 8.54
C ILE A 77 0.44 -1.67 9.35
N GLY A 78 -0.46 -0.93 8.74
CA GLY A 78 -1.67 -0.47 9.40
C GLY A 78 -2.55 0.33 8.47
N THR A 79 -3.62 0.88 9.04
CA THR A 79 -4.55 1.73 8.29
C THR A 79 -3.94 3.10 8.01
N ARG A 80 -4.62 3.87 7.16
CA ARG A 80 -4.21 5.25 6.87
C ARG A 80 -4.10 6.08 8.15
N ASP A 81 -5.08 5.97 9.06
CA ASP A 81 -5.08 6.76 10.29
C ASP A 81 -4.00 6.30 11.26
N GLU A 82 -3.75 5.00 11.35
CA GLU A 82 -2.65 4.47 12.14
C GLU A 82 -1.30 4.93 11.62
N PHE A 83 -1.13 4.97 10.30
CA PHE A 83 0.10 5.47 9.68
C PHE A 83 0.27 6.97 9.96
N ALA A 84 -0.79 7.77 9.83
CA ALA A 84 -0.74 9.20 10.12
C ALA A 84 -0.35 9.46 11.58
N ALA A 85 -0.88 8.68 12.51
CA ALA A 85 -0.54 8.79 13.93
C ALA A 85 0.93 8.45 14.18
N ALA A 86 1.45 7.40 13.54
CA ALA A 86 2.85 7.01 13.66
C ALA A 86 3.79 8.12 13.11
N VAL A 87 3.43 8.73 11.99
CA VAL A 87 4.18 9.84 11.41
C VAL A 87 4.19 11.04 12.36
N ALA A 88 3.03 11.41 12.91
CA ALA A 88 2.93 12.54 13.83
C ALA A 88 3.78 12.33 15.08
N LYS A 89 3.87 11.09 15.56
CA LYS A 89 4.68 10.74 16.73
C LYS A 89 6.18 10.83 16.45
N ASN A 90 6.63 10.29 15.31
CA ASN A 90 8.04 10.14 14.99
C ASN A 90 8.63 11.32 14.20
N HIS A 91 7.79 12.03 13.44
CA HIS A 91 8.20 13.15 12.59
C HIS A 91 7.18 14.29 12.70
N PRO A 92 7.13 14.98 13.86
CA PRO A 92 6.12 16.04 14.05
C PRO A 92 6.36 17.26 13.15
N THR A 93 7.62 17.54 12.79
CA THR A 93 7.99 18.69 11.94
C THR A 93 9.21 18.33 11.09
N GLY A 94 9.49 19.17 10.09
CA GLY A 94 10.68 19.07 9.26
C GLY A 94 10.42 18.44 7.91
N GLN A 95 11.50 18.20 7.17
CA GLN A 95 11.45 17.70 5.80
C GLN A 95 10.71 16.36 5.71
N TYR A 96 11.00 15.43 6.60
CA TYR A 96 10.37 14.10 6.54
C TYR A 96 8.89 14.17 6.87
N ALA A 97 8.50 15.05 7.79
CA ALA A 97 7.09 15.30 8.08
C ALA A 97 6.36 15.80 6.83
N ASP A 98 6.98 16.70 6.08
CA ASP A 98 6.40 17.23 4.85
C ASP A 98 6.27 16.16 3.77
N GLU A 99 7.28 15.31 3.62
CA GLU A 99 7.24 14.19 2.67
C GLU A 99 6.12 13.22 3.01
N TYR A 100 5.96 12.85 4.28
CA TYR A 100 4.90 11.93 4.70
C TYR A 100 3.52 12.57 4.57
N ARG A 101 3.39 13.89 4.79
CA ARG A 101 2.11 14.58 4.55
C ARG A 101 1.72 14.55 3.07
N ALA A 102 2.69 14.74 2.17
CA ALA A 102 2.44 14.61 0.74
C ALA A 102 2.02 13.19 0.36
N ALA A 103 2.67 12.19 0.97
CA ALA A 103 2.30 10.79 0.76
C ALA A 103 0.87 10.50 1.24
N LEU A 104 0.50 11.04 2.41
CA LEU A 104 -0.87 10.88 2.94
C LEU A 104 -1.91 11.50 2.02
N ALA A 105 -1.61 12.66 1.42
CA ALA A 105 -2.50 13.28 0.45
C ALA A 105 -2.68 12.39 -0.78
N MET A 106 -1.61 11.75 -1.25
CA MET A 106 -1.67 10.81 -2.36
C MET A 106 -2.49 9.57 -1.99
N ILE A 107 -2.30 9.03 -0.80
CA ILE A 107 -3.05 7.89 -0.29
C ILE A 107 -4.56 8.19 -0.27
N ASP A 108 -4.92 9.38 0.20
CA ASP A 108 -6.33 9.81 0.25
C ASP A 108 -6.91 9.95 -1.16
N ALA A 109 -6.13 10.47 -2.10
CA ALA A 109 -6.56 10.58 -3.50
C ALA A 109 -6.78 9.20 -4.13
N LEU A 110 -5.94 8.23 -3.81
CA LEU A 110 -6.08 6.86 -4.30
C LEU A 110 -7.38 6.21 -3.80
N LYS A 111 -7.78 6.51 -2.57
CA LYS A 111 -9.03 6.00 -2.01
C LYS A 111 -10.24 6.53 -2.77
N GLU A 112 -10.23 7.81 -3.09
CA GLU A 112 -11.33 8.46 -3.82
C GLU A 112 -11.44 7.98 -5.26
N ALA A 113 -10.32 7.59 -5.86
CA ALA A 113 -10.26 7.10 -7.24
C ALA A 113 -10.74 5.66 -7.41
N ALA A 114 -11.11 5.00 -6.33
CA ALA A 114 -11.52 3.60 -6.34
C ALA A 114 -12.85 3.35 -7.03
#